data_f68fab82877e68640dd535e2153af890
#
_entry.id   f68fab82877e68640dd535e2153af890
#
_cell.length_a   1.000
_cell.length_b   1.000
_cell.length_c   1.000
_cell.angle_alpha   90.00
_cell.angle_beta   90.00
_cell.angle_gamma   90.00
#
_symmetry.space_group_name_H-M   'P 1'
#
loop_
_entity.id
_entity.type
_entity.pdbx_description
1 polymer ?
#
loop_
_entity_poly.entity_id
_entity_poly.type
_entity_poly.pdbx_seq_one_letter_code
_entity_poly.pdbx_strand_id
1 'polypeptide(L)'
;QEVLNLKKNERSIIEAPPGAGKTELIAKKVFDLIDNEGVKPHNILLISFTNNAVREMQERVFHYSKDKFHRLNISTIDSKAFRLNSALREDYQVRGGYEKNIEDFLKILRSNSIDFLDDWDELEHIFIDEAQDLVELRKDVCDEFIKLANKDTGISIFGDSCQQIFPWETKEKKLTEK
;
A
#
# COMPACT_ATOMS: atom_id res chain seq x y z
N GLN A 1 -4.97 -14.97 -12.97
CA GLN A 1 -6.06 -14.42 -13.82
C GLN A 1 -7.18 -13.80 -12.98
N GLU A 2 -7.57 -14.41 -11.85
CA GLU A 2 -8.65 -13.89 -10.99
C GLU A 2 -8.38 -12.48 -10.47
N VAL A 3 -7.17 -12.16 -10.05
CA VAL A 3 -6.80 -10.84 -9.52
C VAL A 3 -6.98 -9.72 -10.56
N LEU A 4 -6.74 -9.99 -11.83
CA LEU A 4 -6.96 -9.00 -12.89
C LEU A 4 -8.43 -8.67 -13.12
N ASN A 5 -9.34 -9.57 -12.72
CA ASN A 5 -10.77 -9.38 -12.83
C ASN A 5 -11.39 -8.63 -11.63
N LEU A 6 -10.62 -8.37 -10.58
CA LEU A 6 -11.09 -7.60 -9.42
C LEU A 6 -11.43 -6.17 -9.88
N LYS A 7 -12.57 -5.66 -9.43
CA LYS A 7 -12.97 -4.27 -9.71
C LYS A 7 -12.12 -3.29 -8.91
N LYS A 8 -12.05 -2.05 -9.35
CA LYS A 8 -11.25 -1.00 -8.70
C LYS A 8 -11.57 -0.77 -7.23
N ASN A 9 -12.81 -1.00 -6.82
CA ASN A 9 -13.28 -0.83 -5.43
C ASN A 9 -13.36 -2.13 -4.63
N GLU A 10 -12.84 -3.22 -5.16
CA GLU A 10 -12.84 -4.51 -4.47
C GLU A 10 -11.71 -4.62 -3.47
N ARG A 11 -11.99 -5.26 -2.30
CA ARG A 11 -11.02 -5.51 -1.26
C ARG A 11 -10.70 -6.99 -1.20
N SER A 12 -9.42 -7.33 -1.36
CA SER A 12 -8.99 -8.72 -1.49
C SER A 12 -7.64 -8.97 -0.82
N ILE A 13 -7.47 -10.19 -0.32
CA ILE A 13 -6.19 -10.73 0.12
C ILE A 13 -5.80 -11.79 -0.89
N ILE A 14 -4.62 -11.61 -1.48
CA ILE A 14 -4.09 -12.48 -2.53
C ILE A 14 -2.93 -13.27 -1.97
N GLU A 15 -3.15 -14.56 -1.79
CA GLU A 15 -2.09 -15.49 -1.40
C GLU A 15 -1.34 -15.97 -2.63
N ALA A 16 -0.03 -15.78 -2.64
CA ALA A 16 0.82 -16.24 -3.72
C ALA A 16 2.20 -16.64 -3.20
N PRO A 17 2.68 -17.85 -3.51
CA PRO A 17 3.99 -18.30 -3.06
C PRO A 17 5.13 -17.48 -3.70
N PRO A 18 6.36 -17.59 -3.15
CA PRO A 18 7.52 -16.93 -3.72
C PRO A 18 7.70 -17.32 -5.19
N GLY A 19 8.07 -16.36 -6.02
CA GLY A 19 8.28 -16.60 -7.45
C GLY A 19 6.98 -16.76 -8.27
N ALA A 20 5.80 -16.65 -7.69
CA ALA A 20 4.53 -16.71 -8.41
C ALA A 20 4.24 -15.48 -9.29
N GLY A 21 5.16 -14.51 -9.34
CA GLY A 21 4.99 -13.31 -10.15
C GLY A 21 4.08 -12.25 -9.52
N LYS A 22 4.04 -12.16 -8.18
CA LYS A 22 3.25 -11.14 -7.45
C LYS A 22 3.49 -9.74 -8.00
N THR A 23 4.76 -9.31 -8.08
CA THR A 23 5.15 -7.98 -8.58
C THR A 23 4.65 -7.71 -9.99
N GLU A 24 4.73 -8.71 -10.85
CA GLU A 24 4.21 -8.64 -12.23
C GLU A 24 2.69 -8.50 -12.25
N LEU A 25 2.01 -9.23 -11.37
CA LEU A 25 0.56 -9.19 -11.27
C LEU A 25 0.06 -7.84 -10.76
N ILE A 26 0.74 -7.28 -9.75
CA ILE A 26 0.47 -5.92 -9.24
C ILE A 26 0.66 -4.90 -10.37
N ALA A 27 1.79 -4.95 -11.09
CA ALA A 27 2.07 -4.02 -12.17
C ALA A 27 1.01 -4.07 -13.28
N LYS A 28 0.55 -5.26 -13.65
CA LYS A 28 -0.55 -5.44 -14.62
C LYS A 28 -1.87 -4.90 -14.09
N LYS A 29 -2.20 -5.11 -12.81
CA LYS A 29 -3.43 -4.58 -12.22
C LYS A 29 -3.39 -3.07 -12.11
N VAL A 30 -2.25 -2.48 -11.74
CA VAL A 30 -2.06 -1.02 -11.76
C VAL A 30 -2.27 -0.46 -13.17
N PHE A 31 -1.71 -1.11 -14.19
CA PHE A 31 -1.93 -0.72 -15.58
C PHE A 31 -3.43 -0.79 -15.95
N ASP A 32 -4.10 -1.88 -15.61
CA ASP A 32 -5.52 -2.08 -15.88
C ASP A 32 -6.39 -1.00 -15.23
N LEU A 33 -6.15 -0.68 -13.96
CA LEU A 33 -6.84 0.38 -13.22
C LEU A 33 -6.71 1.74 -13.92
N ILE A 34 -5.51 2.07 -14.41
CA ILE A 34 -5.26 3.37 -15.04
C ILE A 34 -5.79 3.42 -16.46
N ASP A 35 -5.57 2.37 -17.26
CA ASP A 35 -5.83 2.38 -18.70
C ASP A 35 -7.27 2.01 -19.02
N ASN A 36 -7.84 1.06 -18.30
CA ASN A 36 -9.19 0.53 -18.58
C ASN A 36 -10.25 1.08 -17.61
N GLU A 37 -9.90 1.28 -16.33
CA GLU A 37 -10.85 1.76 -15.32
C GLU A 37 -10.76 3.29 -15.06
N GLY A 38 -9.80 3.97 -15.70
CA GLY A 38 -9.67 5.43 -15.66
C GLY A 38 -9.19 6.00 -14.33
N VAL A 39 -8.59 5.17 -13.47
CA VAL A 39 -8.04 5.61 -12.19
C VAL A 39 -6.81 6.51 -12.43
N LYS A 40 -6.76 7.64 -11.75
CA LYS A 40 -5.62 8.53 -11.86
C LYS A 40 -4.40 7.93 -11.14
N PRO A 41 -3.17 8.00 -11.69
CA PRO A 41 -1.99 7.40 -11.07
C PRO A 41 -1.74 7.85 -9.62
N HIS A 42 -1.99 9.11 -9.28
CA HIS A 42 -1.79 9.62 -7.91
C HIS A 42 -2.86 9.15 -6.92
N ASN A 43 -4.00 8.64 -7.41
CA ASN A 43 -5.04 8.04 -6.58
C ASN A 43 -4.76 6.55 -6.28
N ILE A 44 -3.60 6.03 -6.68
CA ILE A 44 -3.13 4.69 -6.35
C ILE A 44 -1.96 4.79 -5.36
N LEU A 45 -2.12 4.16 -4.20
CA LEU A 45 -1.07 3.98 -3.22
C LEU A 45 -0.53 2.56 -3.30
N LEU A 46 0.79 2.40 -3.46
CA LEU A 46 1.45 1.12 -3.42
C LEU A 46 2.52 1.11 -2.33
N ILE A 47 2.34 0.24 -1.35
CA ILE A 47 3.24 0.04 -0.23
C ILE A 47 3.97 -1.28 -0.40
N SER A 48 5.30 -1.25 -0.26
CA SER A 48 6.13 -2.44 -0.20
C SER A 48 7.08 -2.39 1.00
N PHE A 49 7.64 -3.54 1.37
CA PHE A 49 8.47 -3.63 2.58
C PHE A 49 9.87 -3.04 2.37
N THR A 50 10.48 -3.23 1.19
CA THR A 50 11.87 -2.81 0.94
C THR A 50 11.99 -1.80 -0.20
N ASN A 51 13.04 -0.97 -0.14
CA ASN A 51 13.36 -0.06 -1.24
C ASN A 51 13.71 -0.79 -2.55
N ASN A 52 14.24 -2.00 -2.48
CA ASN A 52 14.51 -2.82 -3.66
C ASN A 52 13.20 -3.27 -4.33
N ALA A 53 12.22 -3.73 -3.54
CA ALA A 53 10.90 -4.09 -4.04
C ALA A 53 10.16 -2.88 -4.64
N VAL A 54 10.26 -1.70 -4.01
CA VAL A 54 9.74 -0.45 -4.56
C VAL A 54 10.35 -0.15 -5.92
N ARG A 55 11.67 -0.27 -6.05
CA ARG A 55 12.38 -0.01 -7.32
C ARG A 55 11.99 -1.02 -8.40
N GLU A 56 11.96 -2.30 -8.08
CA GLU A 56 11.50 -3.36 -8.99
C GLU A 56 10.06 -3.10 -9.46
N MET A 57 9.18 -2.71 -8.55
CA MET A 57 7.79 -2.38 -8.87
C MET A 57 7.71 -1.19 -9.83
N GLN A 58 8.48 -0.12 -9.57
CA GLN A 58 8.56 1.05 -10.45
C GLN A 58 9.00 0.67 -11.85
N GLU A 59 10.04 -0.16 -11.99
CA GLU A 59 10.55 -0.63 -13.28
C GLU A 59 9.50 -1.46 -14.04
N ARG A 60 8.79 -2.35 -13.35
CA ARG A 60 7.75 -3.19 -13.96
C ARG A 60 6.54 -2.37 -14.41
N VAL A 61 6.09 -1.46 -13.56
CA VAL A 61 4.98 -0.57 -13.91
C VAL A 61 5.37 0.32 -15.09
N PHE A 62 6.58 0.87 -15.09
CA PHE A 62 7.11 1.67 -16.21
C PHE A 62 7.17 0.86 -17.51
N HIS A 63 7.48 -0.43 -17.45
CA HIS A 63 7.49 -1.30 -18.63
C HIS A 63 6.14 -1.36 -19.35
N TYR A 64 5.03 -1.36 -18.57
CA TYR A 64 3.68 -1.42 -19.13
C TYR A 64 3.19 -0.09 -19.69
N SER A 65 3.71 1.06 -19.18
CA SER A 65 3.16 2.35 -19.58
C SER A 65 4.20 3.47 -19.50
N LYS A 66 4.95 3.61 -20.57
CA LYS A 66 6.15 4.44 -20.70
C LYS A 66 6.06 5.87 -20.16
N ASP A 67 4.88 6.51 -20.14
CA ASP A 67 4.74 7.93 -19.78
C ASP A 67 3.63 8.28 -18.79
N LYS A 68 2.69 7.36 -18.51
CA LYS A 68 1.51 7.67 -17.67
C LYS A 68 1.78 7.59 -16.16
N PHE A 69 2.86 6.93 -15.72
CA PHE A 69 3.08 6.51 -14.34
C PHE A 69 4.00 7.38 -13.48
N HIS A 70 4.42 8.54 -13.97
CA HIS A 70 5.32 9.45 -13.22
C HIS A 70 4.74 9.95 -11.88
N ARG A 71 3.45 9.73 -11.63
CA ARG A 71 2.76 10.22 -10.43
C ARG A 71 2.24 9.11 -9.51
N LEU A 72 2.63 7.85 -9.75
CA LEU A 72 2.28 6.77 -8.84
C LEU A 72 2.93 6.96 -7.47
N ASN A 73 2.13 6.78 -6.43
CA ASN A 73 2.61 6.85 -5.05
C ASN A 73 3.11 5.48 -4.59
N ILE A 74 4.35 5.14 -4.98
CA ILE A 74 5.00 3.89 -4.60
C ILE A 74 6.08 4.19 -3.56
N SER A 75 6.00 3.58 -2.38
CA SER A 75 6.96 3.81 -1.30
C SER A 75 7.02 2.65 -0.31
N THR A 76 8.05 2.65 0.53
CA THR A 76 8.02 1.87 1.77
C THR A 76 7.27 2.65 2.85
N ILE A 77 6.79 1.95 3.90
CA ILE A 77 6.19 2.60 5.07
C ILE A 77 7.15 3.58 5.71
N ASP A 78 8.41 3.18 5.88
CA ASP A 78 9.45 4.01 6.49
C ASP A 78 9.68 5.31 5.71
N SER A 79 9.77 5.21 4.38
CA SER A 79 9.93 6.38 3.50
C SER A 79 8.71 7.29 3.55
N LYS A 80 7.51 6.71 3.59
CA LYS A 80 6.27 7.48 3.68
C LYS A 80 6.18 8.19 5.04
N ALA A 81 6.45 7.48 6.13
CA ALA A 81 6.46 8.04 7.47
C ALA A 81 7.46 9.21 7.59
N PHE A 82 8.68 9.04 7.06
CA PHE A 82 9.68 10.09 7.07
C PHE A 82 9.23 11.34 6.31
N ARG A 83 8.74 11.17 5.09
CA ARG A 83 8.27 12.28 4.25
C ARG A 83 7.17 13.09 4.93
N LEU A 84 6.23 12.40 5.57
CA LEU A 84 5.08 13.02 6.19
C LEU A 84 5.44 13.70 7.51
N ASN A 85 6.21 13.06 8.36
CA ASN A 85 6.71 13.69 9.59
C ASN A 85 7.54 14.94 9.26
N SER A 86 8.35 14.90 8.18
CA SER A 86 9.16 16.04 7.76
C SER A 86 8.32 17.18 7.17
N ALA A 87 7.24 16.86 6.46
CA ALA A 87 6.35 17.89 5.90
C ALA A 87 5.56 18.64 6.98
N LEU A 88 5.23 17.96 8.08
CA LEU A 88 4.43 18.53 9.17
C LEU A 88 5.27 19.27 10.22
N ARG A 89 6.59 19.13 10.20
CA ARG A 89 7.49 19.74 11.20
C ARG A 89 8.73 20.27 10.48
N GLU A 90 8.87 21.59 10.39
CA GLU A 90 9.99 22.26 9.70
C GLU A 90 11.38 21.77 10.16
N ASP A 91 11.54 21.42 11.44
CA ASP A 91 12.79 20.94 12.03
C ASP A 91 12.78 19.43 12.34
N TYR A 92 12.00 18.63 11.61
CA TYR A 92 11.92 17.21 11.90
C TYR A 92 13.25 16.50 11.66
N GLN A 93 13.85 16.03 12.74
CA GLN A 93 14.98 15.12 12.71
C GLN A 93 14.56 13.78 13.29
N VAL A 94 14.92 12.68 12.63
CA VAL A 94 14.71 11.33 13.16
C VAL A 94 15.60 11.13 14.39
N ARG A 95 15.11 11.62 15.55
CA ARG A 95 15.75 11.38 16.85
C ARG A 95 15.14 10.11 17.44
N GLY A 96 15.94 9.08 17.65
CA GLY A 96 15.48 7.82 18.23
C GLY A 96 15.30 6.66 17.23
N GLY A 97 15.80 6.80 15.98
CA GLY A 97 15.81 5.73 14.98
C GLY A 97 14.52 5.57 14.18
N TYR A 98 14.50 4.56 13.33
CA TYR A 98 13.41 4.31 12.38
C TYR A 98 12.08 3.97 13.08
N GLU A 99 12.10 3.19 14.16
CA GLU A 99 10.90 2.81 14.90
C GLU A 99 10.20 4.06 15.49
N LYS A 100 10.96 5.00 16.02
CA LYS A 100 10.42 6.25 16.54
C LYS A 100 9.74 7.08 15.45
N ASN A 101 10.29 7.08 14.25
CA ASN A 101 9.70 7.76 13.10
C ASN A 101 8.32 7.16 12.76
N ILE A 102 8.17 5.83 12.82
CA ILE A 102 6.91 5.15 12.55
C ILE A 102 5.91 5.38 13.69
N GLU A 103 6.34 5.35 14.96
CA GLU A 103 5.49 5.72 16.09
C GLU A 103 4.89 7.13 15.96
N ASP A 104 5.71 8.10 15.59
CA ASP A 104 5.28 9.48 15.45
C ASP A 104 4.30 9.61 14.27
N PHE A 105 4.55 8.89 13.19
CA PHE A 105 3.62 8.80 12.06
C PHE A 105 2.27 8.18 12.44
N LEU A 106 2.29 7.07 13.20
CA LEU A 106 1.07 6.43 13.71
C LEU A 106 0.24 7.38 14.59
N LYS A 107 0.89 8.21 15.43
CA LYS A 107 0.18 9.21 16.23
C LYS A 107 -0.55 10.21 15.33
N ILE A 108 0.08 10.64 14.23
CA ILE A 108 -0.53 11.55 13.27
C ILE A 108 -1.73 10.87 12.60
N LEU A 109 -1.58 9.65 12.10
CA LEU A 109 -2.67 8.90 11.48
C LEU A 109 -3.88 8.72 12.43
N ARG A 110 -3.62 8.44 13.72
CA ARG A 110 -4.65 8.20 14.74
C ARG A 110 -5.27 9.48 15.28
N SER A 111 -4.62 10.63 15.13
CA SER A 111 -5.11 11.89 15.67
C SER A 111 -6.22 12.53 14.83
N ASN A 112 -6.53 11.98 13.65
CA ASN A 112 -7.43 12.60 12.69
C ASN A 112 -7.14 14.09 12.42
N SER A 113 -5.91 14.56 12.66
CA SER A 113 -5.45 15.92 12.40
C SER A 113 -5.11 16.08 10.92
N ILE A 114 -6.11 16.36 10.11
CA ILE A 114 -6.32 15.75 8.81
C ILE A 114 -6.29 16.76 7.67
N ASP A 115 -5.78 17.93 7.83
CA ASP A 115 -5.37 18.75 6.64
C ASP A 115 -4.35 18.03 5.75
N PHE A 116 -3.87 16.88 6.23
CA PHE A 116 -2.92 15.99 5.60
C PHE A 116 -3.56 14.89 4.74
N LEU A 117 -4.87 14.64 4.90
CA LEU A 117 -5.59 13.59 4.20
C LEU A 117 -6.38 14.08 2.99
N ASP A 118 -6.18 15.32 2.52
CA ASP A 118 -6.81 15.76 1.27
C ASP A 118 -6.49 14.80 0.12
N ASP A 119 -5.22 14.36 0.02
CA ASP A 119 -4.81 13.33 -0.94
C ASP A 119 -5.37 11.93 -0.62
N TRP A 120 -5.77 11.68 0.65
CA TRP A 120 -6.25 10.38 1.10
C TRP A 120 -7.69 10.12 0.66
N ASP A 121 -8.51 11.14 0.69
CA ASP A 121 -9.91 11.06 0.25
C ASP A 121 -10.02 10.81 -1.27
N GLU A 122 -8.98 11.13 -2.02
CA GLU A 122 -8.90 10.85 -3.45
C GLU A 122 -8.38 9.44 -3.78
N LEU A 123 -7.92 8.64 -2.78
CA LEU A 123 -7.42 7.31 -3.05
C LEU A 123 -8.53 6.39 -3.56
N GLU A 124 -8.30 5.83 -4.74
CA GLU A 124 -9.20 4.86 -5.37
C GLU A 124 -8.71 3.42 -5.18
N HIS A 125 -7.39 3.19 -4.99
CA HIS A 125 -6.87 1.86 -4.73
C HIS A 125 -5.60 1.86 -3.90
N ILE A 126 -5.49 0.91 -2.96
CA ILE A 126 -4.32 0.68 -2.12
C ILE A 126 -3.79 -0.74 -2.39
N PHE A 127 -2.52 -0.84 -2.75
CA PHE A 127 -1.78 -2.10 -2.83
C PHE A 127 -0.82 -2.21 -1.66
N ILE A 128 -0.81 -3.36 -1.01
CA ILE A 128 0.15 -3.73 0.03
C ILE A 128 0.85 -5.01 -0.44
N ASP A 129 2.16 -4.91 -0.72
CA ASP A 129 2.98 -6.02 -1.16
C ASP A 129 3.82 -6.59 -0.02
N GLU A 130 4.11 -7.89 -0.07
CA GLU A 130 4.86 -8.65 0.94
C GLU A 130 4.30 -8.46 2.37
N ALA A 131 2.99 -8.57 2.51
CA ALA A 131 2.29 -8.30 3.77
C ALA A 131 2.76 -9.19 4.93
N GLN A 132 3.33 -10.37 4.67
CA GLN A 132 3.91 -11.23 5.70
C GLN A 132 5.13 -10.61 6.39
N ASP A 133 5.83 -9.68 5.73
CA ASP A 133 7.02 -8.99 6.28
C ASP A 133 6.65 -7.76 7.12
N LEU A 134 5.37 -7.37 7.09
CA LEU A 134 4.86 -6.25 7.86
C LEU A 134 4.56 -6.70 9.29
N VAL A 135 5.45 -6.37 10.20
CA VAL A 135 5.34 -6.71 11.61
C VAL A 135 5.21 -5.48 12.49
N GLU A 136 4.66 -5.65 13.70
CA GLU A 136 4.55 -4.63 14.75
C GLU A 136 4.03 -3.28 14.21
N LEU A 137 4.78 -2.20 14.40
CA LEU A 137 4.38 -0.84 14.05
C LEU A 137 4.07 -0.66 12.55
N ARG A 138 4.74 -1.39 11.67
CA ARG A 138 4.48 -1.32 10.22
C ARG A 138 3.14 -1.94 9.86
N LYS A 139 2.79 -3.02 10.55
CA LYS A 139 1.46 -3.61 10.45
C LYS A 139 0.40 -2.62 10.94
N ASP A 140 0.63 -1.99 12.11
CA ASP A 140 -0.28 -0.99 12.65
C ASP A 140 -0.53 0.17 11.66
N VAL A 141 0.52 0.62 10.94
CA VAL A 141 0.36 1.66 9.90
C VAL A 141 -0.53 1.17 8.77
N CYS A 142 -0.35 -0.06 8.29
CA CYS A 142 -1.21 -0.62 7.25
C CYS A 142 -2.66 -0.75 7.72
N ASP A 143 -2.88 -1.19 8.97
CA ASP A 143 -4.21 -1.27 9.56
C ASP A 143 -4.89 0.11 9.63
N GLU A 144 -4.15 1.17 9.99
CA GLU A 144 -4.68 2.53 9.95
C GLU A 144 -4.96 3.01 8.52
N PHE A 145 -4.12 2.66 7.54
CA PHE A 145 -4.39 2.95 6.13
C PHE A 145 -5.70 2.33 5.66
N ILE A 146 -5.95 1.07 6.01
CA ILE A 146 -7.17 0.35 5.66
C ILE A 146 -8.41 0.98 6.33
N LYS A 147 -8.28 1.40 7.60
CA LYS A 147 -9.37 2.06 8.36
C LYS A 147 -9.72 3.44 7.80
N LEU A 148 -8.72 4.21 7.39
CA LEU A 148 -8.89 5.55 6.85
C LEU A 148 -9.37 5.55 5.39
N ALA A 149 -9.22 4.43 4.69
CA ALA A 149 -9.64 4.30 3.30
C ALA A 149 -11.17 4.39 3.17
N ASN A 150 -11.63 5.17 2.20
CA ASN A 150 -13.05 5.30 1.88
C ASN A 150 -13.69 3.96 1.54
N LYS A 151 -15.00 3.83 1.65
CA LYS A 151 -15.73 2.59 1.33
C LYS A 151 -15.53 2.13 -0.10
N ASP A 152 -15.37 3.09 -1.02
CA ASP A 152 -15.18 2.85 -2.44
C ASP A 152 -13.72 2.67 -2.83
N THR A 153 -12.77 2.80 -1.90
CA THR A 153 -11.36 2.54 -2.12
C THR A 153 -11.11 1.03 -2.15
N GLY A 154 -10.62 0.53 -3.28
CA GLY A 154 -10.18 -0.86 -3.40
C GLY A 154 -8.92 -1.13 -2.61
N ILE A 155 -8.76 -2.35 -2.15
CA ILE A 155 -7.57 -2.76 -1.37
C ILE A 155 -7.14 -4.14 -1.86
N SER A 156 -5.87 -4.25 -2.28
CA SER A 156 -5.26 -5.52 -2.68
C SER A 156 -4.03 -5.80 -1.81
N ILE A 157 -4.13 -6.80 -0.96
CA ILE A 157 -3.05 -7.21 -0.05
C ILE A 157 -2.41 -8.48 -0.60
N PHE A 158 -1.13 -8.43 -0.91
CA PHE A 158 -0.36 -9.56 -1.42
C PHE A 158 0.57 -10.09 -0.34
N GLY A 159 0.55 -11.40 -0.13
CA GLY A 159 1.39 -12.06 0.83
C GLY A 159 1.57 -13.55 0.56
N ASP A 160 2.47 -14.15 1.32
CA ASP A 160 2.70 -15.59 1.32
C ASP A 160 2.38 -16.14 2.72
N SER A 161 1.28 -16.88 2.83
CA SER A 161 0.86 -17.47 4.10
C SER A 161 1.83 -18.51 4.63
N CYS A 162 2.61 -19.15 3.75
CA CYS A 162 3.64 -20.13 4.15
C CYS A 162 4.87 -19.48 4.79
N GLN A 163 5.08 -18.16 4.56
CA GLN A 163 6.15 -17.37 5.17
C GLN A 163 5.66 -16.55 6.36
N GLN A 164 4.39 -16.62 6.69
CA GLN A 164 3.83 -15.88 7.83
C GLN A 164 4.39 -16.39 9.16
N ILE A 165 5.14 -15.51 9.81
CA ILE A 165 5.53 -15.67 11.21
C ILE A 165 4.35 -15.30 12.12
N PHE A 166 3.38 -14.52 11.60
CA PHE A 166 2.21 -14.07 12.36
C PHE A 166 0.92 -14.24 11.57
N PRO A 167 -0.12 -14.84 12.17
CA PRO A 167 -1.42 -14.91 11.52
C PRO A 167 -2.04 -13.51 11.44
N TRP A 168 -2.40 -13.08 10.24
CA TRP A 168 -3.37 -12.02 10.03
C TRP A 168 -4.73 -12.57 10.47
N GLU A 169 -5.05 -12.45 11.75
CA GLU A 169 -6.42 -12.64 12.20
C GLU A 169 -7.26 -11.44 11.76
N THR A 170 -7.63 -11.43 10.49
CA THR A 170 -8.64 -10.50 10.02
C THR A 170 -10.00 -11.01 10.46
N LYS A 171 -10.75 -10.17 11.15
CA LYS A 171 -12.19 -10.36 11.34
C LYS A 171 -12.96 -10.45 10.01
N GLU A 172 -12.28 -10.35 8.88
CA GLU A 172 -12.78 -10.34 7.51
C GLU A 172 -12.71 -11.68 6.78
N LYS A 173 -12.31 -12.77 7.45
CA LYS A 173 -12.44 -14.14 6.92
C LYS A 173 -13.87 -14.54 6.48
N LYS A 174 -14.84 -13.62 6.62
CA LYS A 174 -16.24 -13.85 6.23
C LYS A 174 -16.61 -13.32 4.85
N LEU A 175 -15.73 -12.69 4.10
CA LEU A 175 -16.06 -12.10 2.80
C LEU A 175 -15.69 -12.95 1.58
N THR A 176 -14.97 -14.06 1.74
CA THR A 176 -14.54 -14.91 0.63
C THR A 176 -15.19 -16.29 0.58
N GLU A 177 -16.15 -16.58 1.47
CA GLU A 177 -16.98 -17.79 1.37
C GLU A 177 -18.41 -17.43 0.94
N LYS A 178 -18.59 -17.02 -0.31
CA LYS A 178 -19.86 -17.17 -1.05
C LYS A 178 -19.58 -17.15 -2.54
#